data_9909128afa1fd32cd5bfa9d46e8949c6
#
_entry.id   9909128afa1fd32cd5bfa9d46e8949c6
#
_cell.length_a   1.000
_cell.length_b   1.000
_cell.length_c   1.000
_cell.angle_alpha   90.00
_cell.angle_beta   90.00
_cell.angle_gamma   90.00
#
_symmetry.space_group_name_H-M   'P 1'
#
loop_
_entity.id
_entity.type
_entity.pdbx_description
1 polymer ?
#
loop_
_entity_poly.entity_id
_entity_poly.type
_entity_poly.pdbx_seq_one_letter_code
_entity_poly.pdbx_strand_id
1 'polypeptide(L)'
;LLTGAQAVHPGYGFLAENADFARLCEKNGLVFIGPSADVISQMGDKDAARRLMKNAGVPTVPGTDILISPTQAAKEANRIGYPVLIKARAGGGGKGIRLVNGPDELENAFLTASEEAKNAFGDGGVYMEKYLSPVKHIEVQLLADEGGSVVCLGERECSIQKRNQKLLEEAPSPAISLALREKMCEAAAKAAKAAGYTNAGTVEFLLDDEGNFYFMEMNTRLQVEHPVSEYVSGVDIV
;
A
#
# COMPACT_ATOMS: atom_id res chain seq x y z
N LEU A 1 12.53 6.77 28.64
CA LEU A 1 12.90 6.23 29.97
C LEU A 1 13.20 7.35 30.97
N LEU A 2 14.01 8.34 30.62
CA LEU A 2 14.39 9.44 31.54
C LEU A 2 13.21 10.35 31.93
N THR A 3 12.18 10.46 31.11
CA THR A 3 10.99 11.29 31.32
C THR A 3 9.88 10.60 32.09
N GLY A 4 9.97 9.27 32.30
CA GLY A 4 8.91 8.47 32.87
C GLY A 4 7.74 8.21 31.89
N ALA A 5 7.92 8.47 30.59
CA ALA A 5 6.91 8.19 29.59
C ALA A 5 6.60 6.69 29.55
N GLN A 6 5.32 6.35 29.37
CA GLN A 6 4.82 4.97 29.29
C GLN A 6 4.52 4.55 27.85
N ALA A 7 4.33 5.50 26.96
CA ALA A 7 3.99 5.27 25.55
C ALA A 7 4.72 6.25 24.64
N VAL A 8 4.82 5.87 23.36
CA VAL A 8 5.37 6.69 22.28
C VAL A 8 4.36 6.77 21.16
N HIS A 9 3.91 7.98 20.83
CA HIS A 9 3.15 8.24 19.60
C HIS A 9 4.15 8.63 18.51
N PRO A 10 4.30 7.84 17.43
CA PRO A 10 5.34 8.06 16.43
C PRO A 10 5.01 9.18 15.43
N GLY A 11 3.78 9.72 15.46
CA GLY A 11 3.29 10.65 14.46
C GLY A 11 3.07 9.99 13.09
N TYR A 12 3.34 10.73 12.01
CA TYR A 12 3.11 10.29 10.63
C TYR A 12 4.34 10.42 9.72
N GLY A 13 5.54 10.38 10.29
CA GLY A 13 6.79 10.49 9.54
C GLY A 13 7.95 9.79 10.24
N PHE A 14 9.16 9.93 9.70
CA PHE A 14 10.40 9.42 10.28
C PHE A 14 10.33 7.96 10.74
N LEU A 15 10.13 7.72 12.02
CA LEU A 15 10.16 6.40 12.66
C LEU A 15 8.78 5.73 12.76
N ALA A 16 7.72 6.35 12.24
CA ALA A 16 6.35 5.83 12.38
C ALA A 16 6.15 4.45 11.70
N GLU A 17 6.89 4.18 10.61
CA GLU A 17 6.88 2.91 9.89
C GLU A 17 8.21 2.16 10.02
N ASN A 18 8.94 2.39 11.12
CA ASN A 18 10.18 1.71 11.39
C ASN A 18 9.99 0.56 12.38
N ALA A 19 10.03 -0.68 11.87
CA ALA A 19 9.83 -1.87 12.68
C ALA A 19 10.86 -2.03 13.81
N ASP A 20 12.12 -1.63 13.58
CA ASP A 20 13.16 -1.74 14.59
C ASP A 20 12.94 -0.75 15.74
N PHE A 21 12.43 0.44 15.42
CA PHE A 21 12.05 1.41 16.46
C PHE A 21 10.86 0.92 17.29
N ALA A 22 9.82 0.39 16.66
CA ALA A 22 8.68 -0.22 17.36
C ALA A 22 9.16 -1.34 18.30
N ARG A 23 9.99 -2.26 17.80
CA ARG A 23 10.58 -3.35 18.60
C ARG A 23 11.47 -2.85 19.74
N LEU A 24 12.16 -1.73 19.53
CA LEU A 24 12.96 -1.11 20.57
C LEU A 24 12.07 -0.54 21.70
N CYS A 25 10.94 0.08 21.36
CA CYS A 25 9.95 0.55 22.35
C CYS A 25 9.43 -0.64 23.17
N GLU A 26 8.95 -1.68 22.54
CA GLU A 26 8.44 -2.90 23.18
C GLU A 26 9.47 -3.52 24.14
N LYS A 27 10.73 -3.69 23.70
CA LYS A 27 11.83 -4.21 24.52
C LYS A 27 12.14 -3.39 25.77
N ASN A 28 11.82 -2.11 25.76
CA ASN A 28 12.03 -1.21 26.89
C ASN A 28 10.75 -0.96 27.70
N GLY A 29 9.70 -1.73 27.50
CA GLY A 29 8.43 -1.60 28.23
C GLY A 29 7.64 -0.34 27.89
N LEU A 30 7.90 0.28 26.73
CA LEU A 30 7.14 1.41 26.21
C LEU A 30 6.07 0.91 25.25
N VAL A 31 4.85 1.40 25.39
CA VAL A 31 3.77 1.14 24.43
C VAL A 31 4.07 1.96 23.17
N PHE A 32 4.28 1.27 22.04
CA PHE A 32 4.29 1.92 20.74
C PHE A 32 2.84 2.11 20.28
N ILE A 33 2.38 3.38 20.12
CA ILE A 33 1.02 3.68 19.66
C ILE A 33 0.97 3.49 18.15
N GLY A 34 0.61 2.29 17.74
CA GLY A 34 0.64 1.80 16.36
C GLY A 34 0.54 0.27 16.31
N PRO A 35 0.66 -0.33 15.13
CA PRO A 35 0.70 -1.79 14.98
C PRO A 35 2.03 -2.36 15.49
N SER A 36 2.10 -3.68 15.64
CA SER A 36 3.32 -4.37 16.07
C SER A 36 4.46 -4.21 15.06
N ALA A 37 5.68 -4.36 15.52
CA ALA A 37 6.88 -4.31 14.68
C ALA A 37 6.82 -5.31 13.51
N ASP A 38 6.23 -6.49 13.72
CA ASP A 38 6.12 -7.52 12.69
C ASP A 38 5.10 -7.14 11.62
N VAL A 39 3.99 -6.50 11.99
CA VAL A 39 3.01 -5.95 11.04
C VAL A 39 3.63 -4.82 10.20
N ILE A 40 4.37 -3.90 10.84
CA ILE A 40 5.09 -2.83 10.12
C ILE A 40 6.06 -3.44 9.10
N SER A 41 6.85 -4.42 9.51
CA SER A 41 7.81 -5.10 8.62
C SER A 41 7.12 -5.82 7.46
N GLN A 42 6.04 -6.55 7.73
CA GLN A 42 5.30 -7.32 6.74
C GLN A 42 4.62 -6.41 5.71
N MET A 43 3.98 -5.34 6.16
CA MET A 43 3.27 -4.41 5.27
C MET A 43 4.23 -3.47 4.53
N GLY A 44 5.42 -3.23 5.07
CA GLY A 44 6.49 -2.48 4.39
C GLY A 44 7.13 -3.24 3.22
N ASP A 45 7.07 -4.57 3.22
CA ASP A 45 7.48 -5.41 2.08
C ASP A 45 6.32 -5.52 1.07
N LYS A 46 6.42 -4.81 -0.05
CA LYS A 46 5.35 -4.72 -1.07
C LYS A 46 4.93 -6.08 -1.63
N ASP A 47 5.88 -7.00 -1.79
CA ASP A 47 5.59 -8.33 -2.32
C ASP A 47 4.91 -9.21 -1.26
N ALA A 48 5.37 -9.16 -0.02
CA ALA A 48 4.73 -9.87 1.10
C ALA A 48 3.31 -9.33 1.36
N ALA A 49 3.13 -8.01 1.40
CA ALA A 49 1.84 -7.36 1.56
C ALA A 49 0.86 -7.78 0.44
N ARG A 50 1.30 -7.72 -0.83
CA ARG A 50 0.47 -8.11 -1.97
C ARG A 50 0.05 -9.58 -1.91
N ARG A 51 0.96 -10.50 -1.56
CA ARG A 51 0.63 -11.92 -1.38
C ARG A 51 -0.37 -12.13 -0.25
N LEU A 52 -0.18 -11.45 0.87
CA LEU A 52 -1.10 -11.51 2.00
C LEU A 52 -2.51 -11.05 1.57
N MET A 53 -2.60 -9.91 0.90
CA MET A 53 -3.88 -9.35 0.42
C MET A 53 -4.58 -10.30 -0.57
N LYS A 54 -3.83 -10.85 -1.52
CA LYS A 54 -4.36 -11.83 -2.48
C LYS A 54 -4.93 -13.07 -1.77
N ASN A 55 -4.22 -13.60 -0.78
CA ASN A 55 -4.67 -14.76 0.00
C ASN A 55 -5.89 -14.44 0.86
N ALA A 56 -6.03 -13.20 1.32
CA ALA A 56 -7.18 -12.73 2.07
C ALA A 56 -8.40 -12.39 1.18
N GLY A 57 -8.28 -12.51 -0.16
CA GLY A 57 -9.35 -12.16 -1.09
C GLY A 57 -9.58 -10.66 -1.24
N VAL A 58 -8.57 -9.84 -0.91
CA VAL A 58 -8.57 -8.40 -1.21
C VAL A 58 -8.15 -8.22 -2.67
N PRO A 59 -8.90 -7.43 -3.47
CA PRO A 59 -8.52 -7.20 -4.87
C PRO A 59 -7.11 -6.60 -4.97
N THR A 60 -6.26 -7.20 -5.80
CA THR A 60 -4.90 -6.71 -6.08
C THR A 60 -4.72 -6.49 -7.57
N VAL A 61 -3.87 -5.54 -7.95
CA VAL A 61 -3.55 -5.31 -9.37
C VAL A 61 -3.11 -6.64 -10.00
N PRO A 62 -3.70 -7.05 -11.14
CA PRO A 62 -3.28 -8.25 -11.85
C PRO A 62 -1.78 -8.20 -12.13
N GLY A 63 -1.05 -9.24 -11.75
CA GLY A 63 0.40 -9.24 -11.89
C GLY A 63 1.01 -10.60 -11.69
N THR A 64 2.33 -10.63 -11.54
CA THR A 64 3.16 -11.84 -11.42
C THR A 64 3.89 -11.88 -10.10
N ASP A 65 4.42 -13.04 -9.77
CA ASP A 65 5.54 -13.18 -8.86
C ASP A 65 6.84 -12.73 -9.57
N ILE A 66 7.98 -12.87 -8.90
CA ILE A 66 9.28 -12.53 -9.47
C ILE A 66 9.51 -13.30 -10.76
N LEU A 67 9.87 -12.58 -11.80
CA LEU A 67 10.17 -13.10 -13.12
C LEU A 67 11.65 -13.45 -13.24
N ILE A 68 11.95 -14.58 -13.83
CA ILE A 68 13.32 -15.11 -13.95
C ILE A 68 13.91 -14.97 -15.37
N SER A 69 13.07 -14.65 -16.34
CA SER A 69 13.53 -14.51 -17.74
C SER A 69 12.60 -13.65 -18.60
N PRO A 70 13.10 -13.04 -19.69
CA PRO A 70 12.27 -12.35 -20.68
C PRO A 70 11.18 -13.23 -21.29
N THR A 71 11.47 -14.51 -21.52
CA THR A 71 10.49 -15.47 -22.08
C THR A 71 9.32 -15.69 -21.13
N GLN A 72 9.59 -15.81 -19.83
CA GLN A 72 8.52 -15.88 -18.82
C GLN A 72 7.74 -14.57 -18.78
N ALA A 73 8.44 -13.42 -18.82
CA ALA A 73 7.81 -12.11 -18.84
C ALA A 73 6.85 -11.96 -20.03
N ALA A 74 7.24 -12.40 -21.23
CA ALA A 74 6.39 -12.36 -22.43
C ALA A 74 5.12 -13.21 -22.27
N LYS A 75 5.22 -14.41 -21.72
CA LYS A 75 4.07 -15.27 -21.43
C LYS A 75 3.09 -14.61 -20.46
N GLU A 76 3.62 -14.05 -19.37
CA GLU A 76 2.81 -13.40 -18.36
C GLU A 76 2.20 -12.08 -18.85
N ALA A 77 2.93 -11.26 -19.63
CA ALA A 77 2.41 -10.05 -20.24
C ALA A 77 1.23 -10.33 -21.18
N ASN A 78 1.31 -11.41 -21.96
CA ASN A 78 0.19 -11.84 -22.80
C ASN A 78 -1.03 -12.30 -21.99
N ARG A 79 -0.81 -12.92 -20.83
CA ARG A 79 -1.90 -13.33 -19.92
C ARG A 79 -2.56 -12.12 -19.24
N ILE A 80 -1.77 -11.14 -18.77
CA ILE A 80 -2.25 -9.94 -18.10
C ILE A 80 -2.87 -8.95 -19.09
N GLY A 81 -2.34 -8.90 -20.30
CA GLY A 81 -2.69 -7.92 -21.35
C GLY A 81 -1.91 -6.61 -21.20
N TYR A 82 -1.37 -6.12 -22.33
CA TYR A 82 -0.68 -4.81 -22.38
C TYR A 82 -1.67 -3.64 -22.20
N PRO A 83 -1.19 -2.45 -21.75
CA PRO A 83 0.15 -2.19 -21.25
C PRO A 83 0.41 -2.78 -19.87
N VAL A 84 1.68 -3.03 -19.56
CA VAL A 84 2.13 -3.56 -18.25
C VAL A 84 3.27 -2.73 -17.69
N LEU A 85 3.44 -2.78 -16.36
CA LEU A 85 4.58 -2.22 -15.65
C LEU A 85 5.52 -3.33 -15.21
N ILE A 86 6.80 -3.22 -15.53
CA ILE A 86 7.86 -4.01 -14.89
C ILE A 86 8.38 -3.22 -13.71
N LYS A 87 8.47 -3.85 -12.55
CA LYS A 87 8.88 -3.21 -11.30
C LYS A 87 9.98 -4.02 -10.62
N ALA A 88 11.00 -3.33 -10.09
CA ALA A 88 12.00 -3.94 -9.25
C ALA A 88 11.39 -4.36 -7.89
N ARG A 89 11.73 -5.57 -7.40
CA ARG A 89 11.31 -6.06 -6.08
C ARG A 89 11.80 -5.15 -4.96
N ALA A 90 13.06 -4.77 -5.01
CA ALA A 90 13.69 -3.91 -4.02
C ALA A 90 13.54 -2.41 -4.32
N GLY A 91 12.70 -2.02 -5.29
CA GLY A 91 12.58 -0.65 -5.78
C GLY A 91 11.71 0.25 -4.90
N GLY A 92 12.05 1.53 -4.90
CA GLY A 92 11.27 2.59 -4.27
C GLY A 92 11.49 3.94 -4.98
N GLY A 93 10.58 4.91 -4.79
CA GLY A 93 10.73 6.26 -5.35
C GLY A 93 10.73 6.34 -6.89
N GLY A 94 10.09 5.38 -7.58
CA GLY A 94 9.99 5.37 -9.05
C GLY A 94 11.21 4.80 -9.79
N LYS A 95 12.25 4.37 -9.09
CA LYS A 95 13.40 3.69 -9.69
C LYS A 95 13.09 2.22 -9.97
N GLY A 96 13.57 1.68 -11.09
CA GLY A 96 13.32 0.29 -11.50
C GLY A 96 11.88 0.03 -11.96
N ILE A 97 11.17 1.06 -12.44
CA ILE A 97 9.82 0.93 -13.02
C ILE A 97 9.91 1.23 -14.53
N ARG A 98 9.34 0.34 -15.35
CA ARG A 98 9.26 0.49 -16.80
C ARG A 98 7.86 0.20 -17.29
N LEU A 99 7.28 1.15 -18.02
CA LEU A 99 6.04 0.95 -18.77
C LEU A 99 6.38 0.22 -20.07
N VAL A 100 5.60 -0.80 -20.39
CA VAL A 100 5.72 -1.61 -21.60
C VAL A 100 4.37 -1.63 -22.30
N ASN A 101 4.31 -1.02 -23.49
CA ASN A 101 3.07 -0.86 -24.23
C ASN A 101 2.76 -2.05 -25.14
N GLY A 102 3.79 -2.81 -25.51
CA GLY A 102 3.65 -3.94 -26.43
C GLY A 102 4.80 -4.94 -26.34
N PRO A 103 4.68 -6.07 -27.03
CA PRO A 103 5.64 -7.18 -26.95
C PRO A 103 7.05 -6.79 -27.40
N ASP A 104 7.16 -5.87 -28.35
CA ASP A 104 8.46 -5.47 -28.93
C ASP A 104 9.36 -4.73 -27.92
N GLU A 105 8.76 -4.10 -26.92
CA GLU A 105 9.49 -3.34 -25.88
C GLU A 105 9.91 -4.22 -24.68
N LEU A 106 9.27 -5.40 -24.51
CA LEU A 106 9.27 -6.14 -23.26
C LEU A 106 10.65 -6.66 -22.87
N GLU A 107 11.38 -7.28 -23.79
CA GLU A 107 12.68 -7.88 -23.50
C GLU A 107 13.68 -6.83 -23.02
N ASN A 108 13.77 -5.72 -23.77
CA ASN A 108 14.67 -4.63 -23.41
C ASN A 108 14.29 -3.98 -22.06
N ALA A 109 12.98 -3.78 -21.83
CA ALA A 109 12.48 -3.23 -20.57
C ALA A 109 12.78 -4.15 -19.40
N PHE A 110 12.63 -5.47 -19.56
CA PHE A 110 12.94 -6.47 -18.54
C PHE A 110 14.43 -6.45 -18.16
N LEU A 111 15.32 -6.52 -19.16
CA LEU A 111 16.77 -6.53 -18.93
C LEU A 111 17.23 -5.24 -18.26
N THR A 112 16.76 -4.09 -18.77
CA THR A 112 17.13 -2.77 -18.21
C THR A 112 16.64 -2.61 -16.77
N ALA A 113 15.39 -2.98 -16.48
CA ALA A 113 14.84 -2.90 -15.12
C ALA A 113 15.59 -3.80 -14.15
N SER A 114 15.94 -5.02 -14.57
CA SER A 114 16.69 -5.97 -13.76
C SER A 114 18.11 -5.50 -13.47
N GLU A 115 18.80 -4.95 -14.47
CA GLU A 115 20.16 -4.41 -14.30
C GLU A 115 20.16 -3.17 -13.40
N GLU A 116 19.24 -2.24 -13.60
CA GLU A 116 19.09 -1.07 -12.74
C GLU A 116 18.81 -1.46 -11.28
N ALA A 117 17.91 -2.44 -11.08
CA ALA A 117 17.59 -2.95 -9.76
C ALA A 117 18.82 -3.57 -9.08
N LYS A 118 19.59 -4.37 -9.82
CA LYS A 118 20.82 -4.99 -9.35
C LYS A 118 21.86 -3.93 -8.94
N ASN A 119 22.05 -2.91 -9.78
CA ASN A 119 23.03 -1.85 -9.53
C ASN A 119 22.63 -0.94 -8.37
N ALA A 120 21.34 -0.62 -8.22
CA ALA A 120 20.85 0.30 -7.20
C ALA A 120 20.64 -0.36 -5.85
N PHE A 121 20.22 -1.63 -5.82
CA PHE A 121 19.74 -2.31 -4.62
C PHE A 121 20.44 -3.64 -4.33
N GLY A 122 21.33 -4.09 -5.20
CA GLY A 122 22.02 -5.39 -5.08
C GLY A 122 21.16 -6.59 -5.47
N ASP A 123 19.89 -6.38 -5.83
CA ASP A 123 18.92 -7.41 -6.19
C ASP A 123 18.25 -7.06 -7.53
N GLY A 124 18.48 -7.89 -8.54
CA GLY A 124 17.93 -7.74 -9.89
C GLY A 124 16.53 -8.36 -10.09
N GLY A 125 15.88 -8.80 -9.01
CA GLY A 125 14.53 -9.38 -9.06
C GLY A 125 13.51 -8.35 -9.55
N VAL A 126 12.74 -8.70 -10.59
CA VAL A 126 11.66 -7.88 -11.14
C VAL A 126 10.36 -8.67 -11.20
N TYR A 127 9.24 -7.99 -11.08
CA TYR A 127 7.90 -8.53 -11.28
C TYR A 127 7.11 -7.63 -12.21
N MET A 128 5.92 -8.07 -12.62
CA MET A 128 5.08 -7.34 -13.57
C MET A 128 3.70 -7.12 -13.00
N GLU A 129 3.11 -5.96 -13.30
CA GLU A 129 1.72 -5.64 -12.99
C GLU A 129 1.03 -5.04 -14.21
N LYS A 130 -0.30 -5.20 -14.29
CA LYS A 130 -1.12 -4.46 -15.24
C LYS A 130 -0.93 -2.97 -15.04
N TYR A 131 -0.67 -2.23 -16.11
CA TYR A 131 -0.75 -0.77 -16.05
C TYR A 131 -2.20 -0.33 -16.09
N LEU A 132 -2.60 0.37 -15.05
CA LEU A 132 -3.94 0.94 -14.93
C LEU A 132 -3.85 2.45 -15.15
N SER A 133 -4.62 2.96 -16.12
CA SER A 133 -4.70 4.40 -16.40
C SER A 133 -5.93 4.68 -17.28
N PRO A 134 -6.74 5.72 -16.98
CA PRO A 134 -6.63 6.55 -15.79
C PRO A 134 -7.07 5.82 -14.51
N VAL A 135 -6.58 6.26 -13.37
CA VAL A 135 -6.99 5.75 -12.05
C VAL A 135 -7.19 6.89 -11.07
N LYS A 136 -8.05 6.65 -10.09
CA LYS A 136 -8.19 7.48 -8.89
C LYS A 136 -7.49 6.82 -7.72
N HIS A 137 -6.96 7.63 -6.82
CA HIS A 137 -6.36 7.21 -5.58
C HIS A 137 -7.39 7.38 -4.45
N ILE A 138 -7.90 6.27 -3.97
CA ILE A 138 -8.88 6.22 -2.88
C ILE A 138 -8.25 5.50 -1.70
N GLU A 139 -8.36 6.08 -0.53
CA GLU A 139 -7.82 5.49 0.69
C GLU A 139 -8.90 5.38 1.77
N VAL A 140 -8.85 4.30 2.55
CA VAL A 140 -9.83 3.97 3.58
C VAL A 140 -9.18 4.08 4.95
N GLN A 141 -9.70 4.97 5.80
CA GLN A 141 -9.27 5.14 7.18
C GLN A 141 -9.80 4.02 8.07
N LEU A 142 -8.93 3.40 8.83
CA LEU A 142 -9.25 2.33 9.77
C LEU A 142 -8.82 2.66 11.19
N LEU A 143 -9.58 2.10 12.14
CA LEU A 143 -9.17 1.89 13.52
C LEU A 143 -9.36 0.42 13.87
N ALA A 144 -8.37 -0.20 14.48
CA ALA A 144 -8.42 -1.59 14.89
C ALA A 144 -7.99 -1.75 16.35
N ASP A 145 -8.67 -2.62 17.09
CA ASP A 145 -8.34 -2.95 18.47
C ASP A 145 -7.54 -4.25 18.59
N GLU A 146 -7.02 -4.52 19.77
CA GLU A 146 -6.31 -5.77 20.08
C GLU A 146 -7.23 -7.00 20.08
N GLY A 147 -8.54 -6.81 20.16
CA GLY A 147 -9.55 -7.87 20.10
C GLY A 147 -9.87 -8.33 18.69
N GLY A 148 -9.29 -7.68 17.65
CA GLY A 148 -9.52 -7.98 16.24
C GLY A 148 -10.74 -7.29 15.64
N SER A 149 -11.36 -6.34 16.36
CA SER A 149 -12.40 -5.48 15.79
C SER A 149 -11.75 -4.43 14.89
N VAL A 150 -12.34 -4.19 13.74
CA VAL A 150 -11.88 -3.17 12.78
C VAL A 150 -13.04 -2.28 12.41
N VAL A 151 -12.88 -0.98 12.60
CA VAL A 151 -13.84 0.06 12.24
C VAL A 151 -13.30 0.83 11.04
N CYS A 152 -14.16 1.04 10.04
CA CYS A 152 -13.89 1.86 8.87
C CYS A 152 -14.51 3.24 9.09
N LEU A 153 -13.70 4.30 9.02
CA LEU A 153 -14.13 5.70 9.20
C LEU A 153 -14.40 6.42 7.87
N GLY A 154 -14.63 5.65 6.81
CA GLY A 154 -14.86 6.18 5.47
C GLY A 154 -13.57 6.32 4.66
N GLU A 155 -13.74 6.87 3.47
CA GLU A 155 -12.65 7.05 2.50
C GLU A 155 -12.29 8.51 2.30
N ARG A 156 -11.08 8.71 1.78
CA ARG A 156 -10.60 9.97 1.21
C ARG A 156 -10.22 9.75 -0.25
N GLU A 157 -10.53 10.69 -1.12
CA GLU A 157 -9.98 10.74 -2.47
C GLU A 157 -8.74 11.63 -2.49
N CYS A 158 -7.62 11.07 -2.93
CA CYS A 158 -6.30 11.70 -2.95
C CYS A 158 -5.70 11.72 -4.36
N SER A 159 -6.55 11.82 -5.38
CA SER A 159 -6.13 11.74 -6.80
C SER A 159 -5.35 12.97 -7.27
N ILE A 160 -5.54 14.13 -6.63
CA ILE A 160 -4.84 15.37 -6.99
C ILE A 160 -3.46 15.37 -6.35
N GLN A 161 -2.46 15.03 -7.16
CA GLN A 161 -1.08 14.82 -6.71
C GLN A 161 -0.08 15.56 -7.59
N LYS A 162 1.08 15.90 -7.03
CA LYS A 162 2.24 16.40 -7.75
C LYS A 162 3.46 15.55 -7.41
N ARG A 163 4.01 14.86 -8.41
CA ARG A 163 5.16 13.95 -8.23
C ARG A 163 4.91 12.89 -7.14
N ASN A 164 3.71 12.29 -7.15
CA ASN A 164 3.24 11.30 -6.16
C ASN A 164 3.07 11.85 -4.73
N GLN A 165 3.01 13.18 -4.57
CA GLN A 165 2.68 13.82 -3.31
C GLN A 165 1.23 14.29 -3.35
N LYS A 166 0.41 13.88 -2.41
CA LYS A 166 -0.99 14.31 -2.24
C LYS A 166 -1.00 15.83 -2.00
N LEU A 167 -1.88 16.56 -2.67
CA LEU A 167 -2.00 18.02 -2.57
C LEU A 167 -3.39 18.47 -2.12
N LEU A 168 -4.41 17.71 -2.47
CA LEU A 168 -5.78 17.96 -2.09
C LEU A 168 -6.44 16.61 -1.82
N GLU A 169 -7.08 16.51 -0.67
CA GLU A 169 -7.83 15.35 -0.22
C GLU A 169 -9.27 15.78 0.06
N GLU A 170 -10.22 14.97 -0.38
CA GLU A 170 -11.64 15.21 -0.11
C GLU A 170 -12.34 13.95 0.40
N ALA A 171 -13.31 14.14 1.27
CA ALA A 171 -14.21 13.10 1.75
C ALA A 171 -15.63 13.65 1.96
N PRO A 172 -16.66 12.87 1.62
CA PRO A 172 -16.60 11.61 0.90
C PRO A 172 -16.17 11.80 -0.57
N SER A 173 -15.57 10.76 -1.18
CA SER A 173 -15.18 10.81 -2.60
C SER A 173 -16.40 10.94 -3.51
N PRO A 174 -16.40 11.92 -4.45
CA PRO A 174 -17.45 12.04 -5.45
C PRO A 174 -17.38 10.95 -6.54
N ALA A 175 -16.29 10.19 -6.58
CA ALA A 175 -16.05 9.18 -7.61
C ALA A 175 -16.70 7.83 -7.29
N ILE A 176 -17.12 7.59 -6.06
CA ILE A 176 -17.64 6.29 -5.63
C ILE A 176 -19.08 6.35 -5.15
N SER A 177 -19.85 5.33 -5.52
CA SER A 177 -21.20 5.11 -5.00
C SER A 177 -21.17 4.57 -3.57
N LEU A 178 -22.28 4.67 -2.85
CA LEU A 178 -22.41 4.08 -1.51
C LEU A 178 -22.09 2.57 -1.51
N ALA A 179 -22.57 1.83 -2.50
CA ALA A 179 -22.32 0.40 -2.63
C ALA A 179 -20.84 0.08 -2.88
N LEU A 180 -20.13 0.93 -3.62
CA LEU A 180 -18.68 0.76 -3.83
C LEU A 180 -17.88 1.11 -2.57
N ARG A 181 -18.29 2.16 -1.84
CA ARG A 181 -17.73 2.52 -0.53
C ARG A 181 -17.80 1.35 0.44
N GLU A 182 -18.95 0.71 0.56
CA GLU A 182 -19.15 -0.47 1.43
C GLU A 182 -18.17 -1.59 1.05
N LYS A 183 -18.05 -1.92 -0.23
CA LYS A 183 -17.11 -2.94 -0.72
C LYS A 183 -15.65 -2.59 -0.42
N MET A 184 -15.27 -1.33 -0.58
CA MET A 184 -13.90 -0.86 -0.28
C MET A 184 -13.63 -0.91 1.23
N CYS A 185 -14.57 -0.51 2.06
CA CYS A 185 -14.48 -0.64 3.52
C CYS A 185 -14.37 -2.11 3.96
N GLU A 186 -15.16 -3.02 3.37
CA GLU A 186 -15.04 -4.45 3.65
C GLU A 186 -13.67 -5.00 3.25
N ALA A 187 -13.15 -4.61 2.08
CA ALA A 187 -11.84 -5.02 1.61
C ALA A 187 -10.72 -4.49 2.52
N ALA A 188 -10.82 -3.23 2.96
CA ALA A 188 -9.87 -2.63 3.89
C ALA A 188 -9.91 -3.31 5.26
N ALA A 189 -11.10 -3.64 5.78
CA ALA A 189 -11.24 -4.38 7.03
C ALA A 189 -10.68 -5.81 6.91
N LYS A 190 -10.86 -6.49 5.76
CA LYS A 190 -10.23 -7.79 5.48
C LYS A 190 -8.70 -7.68 5.45
N ALA A 191 -8.17 -6.63 4.83
CA ALA A 191 -6.74 -6.36 4.80
C ALA A 191 -6.15 -6.20 6.20
N ALA A 192 -6.77 -5.36 7.04
CA ALA A 192 -6.33 -5.14 8.41
C ALA A 192 -6.39 -6.43 9.25
N LYS A 193 -7.47 -7.21 9.16
CA LYS A 193 -7.60 -8.48 9.87
C LYS A 193 -6.57 -9.50 9.42
N ALA A 194 -6.33 -9.62 8.12
CA ALA A 194 -5.32 -10.54 7.58
C ALA A 194 -3.91 -10.20 8.02
N ALA A 195 -3.61 -8.91 8.19
CA ALA A 195 -2.33 -8.42 8.70
C ALA A 195 -2.20 -8.53 10.23
N GLY A 196 -3.28 -8.80 10.97
CA GLY A 196 -3.29 -8.68 12.43
C GLY A 196 -3.06 -7.24 12.89
N TYR A 197 -3.63 -6.28 12.15
CA TYR A 197 -3.42 -4.86 12.35
C TYR A 197 -4.10 -4.36 13.62
N THR A 198 -3.43 -3.45 14.33
CA THR A 198 -3.98 -2.73 15.48
C THR A 198 -3.70 -1.24 15.36
N ASN A 199 -4.51 -0.41 16.01
CA ASN A 199 -4.41 1.05 16.02
C ASN A 199 -4.92 1.71 14.73
N ALA A 200 -4.58 3.00 14.51
CA ALA A 200 -4.95 3.75 13.33
C ALA A 200 -4.11 3.36 12.12
N GLY A 201 -4.74 3.18 10.98
CA GLY A 201 -4.08 2.87 9.71
C GLY A 201 -4.93 3.21 8.52
N THR A 202 -4.33 3.18 7.34
CA THR A 202 -5.01 3.51 6.09
C THR A 202 -4.67 2.49 5.03
N VAL A 203 -5.69 1.99 4.33
CA VAL A 203 -5.51 1.12 3.16
C VAL A 203 -5.74 1.93 1.90
N GLU A 204 -4.75 1.97 1.03
CA GLU A 204 -4.78 2.70 -0.23
C GLU A 204 -5.17 1.78 -1.39
N PHE A 205 -6.05 2.27 -2.24
CA PHE A 205 -6.55 1.58 -3.43
C PHE A 205 -6.41 2.44 -4.68
N LEU A 206 -6.18 1.77 -5.81
CA LEU A 206 -6.39 2.34 -7.13
C LEU A 206 -7.80 1.99 -7.59
N LEU A 207 -8.56 2.97 -8.04
CA LEU A 207 -9.89 2.80 -8.62
C LEU A 207 -9.84 3.14 -10.11
N ASP A 208 -10.27 2.20 -10.96
CA ASP A 208 -10.40 2.41 -12.40
C ASP A 208 -11.76 3.01 -12.80
N ASP A 209 -11.90 3.43 -14.07
CA ASP A 209 -13.14 4.02 -14.60
C ASP A 209 -14.31 3.02 -14.70
N GLU A 210 -14.03 1.71 -14.61
CA GLU A 210 -15.02 0.65 -14.61
C GLU A 210 -15.59 0.37 -13.21
N GLY A 211 -15.02 1.02 -12.17
CA GLY A 211 -15.41 0.84 -10.78
C GLY A 211 -14.73 -0.36 -10.11
N ASN A 212 -13.70 -0.94 -10.72
CA ASN A 212 -12.87 -1.94 -10.07
C ASN A 212 -11.81 -1.23 -9.22
N PHE A 213 -11.55 -1.75 -8.03
CA PHE A 213 -10.53 -1.20 -7.16
C PHE A 213 -9.50 -2.27 -6.76
N TYR A 214 -8.27 -1.82 -6.55
CA TYR A 214 -7.13 -2.70 -6.32
C TYR A 214 -6.27 -2.17 -5.18
N PHE A 215 -5.92 -3.04 -4.25
CA PHE A 215 -5.00 -2.72 -3.17
C PHE A 215 -3.67 -2.21 -3.73
N MET A 216 -3.21 -1.10 -3.22
CA MET A 216 -1.92 -0.50 -3.55
C MET A 216 -0.92 -0.70 -2.40
N GLU A 217 -1.25 -0.19 -1.22
CA GLU A 217 -0.44 -0.34 -0.02
C GLU A 217 -1.26 -0.10 1.25
N MET A 218 -0.67 -0.39 2.40
CA MET A 218 -1.22 -0.06 3.70
C MET A 218 -0.21 0.81 4.45
N ASN A 219 -0.64 2.01 4.84
CA ASN A 219 0.14 2.86 5.71
C ASN A 219 -0.09 2.44 7.16
N THR A 220 0.97 1.95 7.78
CA THR A 220 0.93 1.37 9.13
C THR A 220 1.10 2.43 10.22
N ARG A 221 0.48 3.58 10.03
CA ARG A 221 0.54 4.78 10.86
C ARG A 221 -0.64 5.69 10.62
N LEU A 222 -0.74 6.71 11.43
CA LEU A 222 -1.57 7.89 11.13
C LEU A 222 -1.02 8.61 9.88
N GLN A 223 -1.90 9.20 9.07
CA GLN A 223 -1.49 10.01 7.91
C GLN A 223 -1.68 11.51 8.17
N VAL A 224 -1.00 12.37 7.39
CA VAL A 224 -1.14 13.83 7.47
C VAL A 224 -2.58 14.26 7.24
N GLU A 225 -3.26 13.59 6.32
CA GLU A 225 -4.63 13.86 5.87
C GLU A 225 -5.73 13.25 6.76
N HIS A 226 -5.40 12.65 7.91
CA HIS A 226 -6.41 12.12 8.86
C HIS A 226 -7.48 13.14 9.28
N PRO A 227 -7.19 14.46 9.40
CA PRO A 227 -8.20 15.42 9.83
C PRO A 227 -9.42 15.47 8.89
N VAL A 228 -9.24 15.17 7.60
CA VAL A 228 -10.38 15.07 6.66
C VAL A 228 -11.37 14.01 7.12
N SER A 229 -10.88 12.83 7.55
CA SER A 229 -11.74 11.78 8.10
C SER A 229 -12.34 12.15 9.45
N GLU A 230 -11.60 12.84 10.31
CA GLU A 230 -12.11 13.30 11.60
C GLU A 230 -13.28 14.27 11.44
N TYR A 231 -13.16 15.26 10.54
CA TYR A 231 -14.24 16.21 10.25
C TYR A 231 -15.50 15.54 9.71
N VAL A 232 -15.37 14.50 8.88
CA VAL A 232 -16.51 13.82 8.27
C VAL A 232 -17.15 12.80 9.22
N SER A 233 -16.34 12.07 9.99
CA SER A 233 -16.82 11.02 10.90
C SER A 233 -17.22 11.54 12.28
N GLY A 234 -16.66 12.69 12.69
CA GLY A 234 -16.81 13.20 14.06
C GLY A 234 -15.99 12.43 15.11
N VAL A 235 -15.05 11.60 14.67
CA VAL A 235 -14.17 10.80 15.55
C VAL A 235 -12.82 11.47 15.61
N ASP A 236 -12.35 11.79 16.81
CA ASP A 236 -10.96 12.18 17.07
C ASP A 236 -10.10 10.91 17.05
N ILE A 237 -9.17 10.83 16.10
CA ILE A 237 -8.34 9.64 15.87
C ILE A 237 -7.08 9.66 16.74
N VAL A 238 -6.61 10.87 17.11
CA VAL A 238 -5.41 11.06 17.90
C VAL A 238 -5.70 11.03 19.39
#